data_8e83e6d85634641eeca7c63971f1822b
#
_entry.id   8e83e6d85634641eeca7c63971f1822b
#
_cell.length_a   1.000
_cell.length_b   1.000
_cell.length_c   1.000
_cell.angle_alpha   90.00
_cell.angle_beta   90.00
_cell.angle_gamma   90.00
#
_symmetry.space_group_name_H-M   'P 1'
#
loop_
_entity.id
_entity.type
_entity.pdbx_description
1 polymer ?
#
loop_
_entity_poly.entity_id
_entity_poly.type
_entity_poly.pdbx_seq_one_letter_code
_entity_poly.pdbx_strand_id
1 'polypeptide(L)'
;MYTLYCGETETFSYFWQNFEGTMSMAKKTKADKKTKSTVNKVSYHYRPDNMTLQDWQIALRRQAAMKEKFVIFERDKKEYPGYYTVINPTSGNEYNVVYRGHQSPWNYCSCMDFKASQLGTCKHLEGVKLWIREKRRKVCRVTPPYSSVY
;
A
#
# COMPACT_ATOMS: atom_id res chain seq x y z
N MET A 1 24.87 -15.73 -11.14
CA MET A 1 25.59 -14.53 -11.60
C MET A 1 24.73 -13.81 -12.62
N TYR A 2 23.72 -13.06 -12.17
CA TYR A 2 22.93 -12.18 -13.04
C TYR A 2 22.73 -10.85 -12.34
N THR A 3 23.60 -9.92 -12.71
CA THR A 3 23.49 -8.50 -12.47
C THR A 3 22.42 -7.95 -13.39
N LEU A 4 21.37 -7.35 -12.85
CA LEU A 4 20.59 -6.37 -13.56
C LEU A 4 20.68 -5.04 -12.81
N TYR A 5 21.58 -4.23 -13.32
CA TYR A 5 21.62 -2.78 -13.13
C TYR A 5 20.35 -2.19 -13.74
N CYS A 6 19.63 -1.40 -12.97
CA CYS A 6 18.93 -0.27 -13.51
C CYS A 6 19.26 0.92 -12.61
N GLY A 7 20.17 1.73 -13.14
CA GLY A 7 20.62 2.98 -12.55
C GLY A 7 19.55 4.05 -12.64
N GLU A 8 19.78 4.98 -11.83
CA GLU A 8 19.89 6.42 -11.93
C GLU A 8 18.79 7.20 -11.24
N THR A 9 19.28 7.85 -10.25
CA THR A 9 18.82 9.08 -9.62
C THR A 9 18.70 10.18 -10.68
N GLU A 10 17.46 10.71 -10.90
CA GLU A 10 17.33 12.13 -11.26
C GLU A 10 15.91 12.65 -11.00
N THR A 11 15.89 13.71 -10.23
CA THR A 11 14.99 14.87 -10.22
C THR A 11 13.49 14.63 -9.98
N PHE A 12 13.14 14.54 -8.71
CA PHE A 12 11.76 14.65 -8.19
C PHE A 12 11.27 16.12 -8.11
N SER A 13 11.91 17.05 -8.84
CA SER A 13 11.59 18.48 -8.76
C SER A 13 10.62 18.99 -9.83
N TYR A 14 10.22 18.18 -10.81
CA TYR A 14 9.43 18.65 -11.95
C TYR A 14 7.93 18.36 -11.92
N PHE A 15 7.38 17.76 -10.86
CA PHE A 15 5.98 17.33 -10.88
C PHE A 15 4.98 18.33 -10.29
N TRP A 16 5.43 19.47 -9.77
CA TRP A 16 4.52 20.45 -9.13
C TRP A 16 4.24 21.72 -9.95
N GLN A 17 4.79 21.90 -11.14
CA GLN A 17 4.66 23.16 -11.89
C GLN A 17 3.76 23.15 -13.13
N ASN A 18 3.10 22.04 -13.48
CA ASN A 18 2.25 22.01 -14.68
C ASN A 18 0.84 21.46 -14.44
N PHE A 19 0.13 21.99 -13.44
CA PHE A 19 -1.29 21.70 -13.28
C PHE A 19 -2.16 22.96 -13.29
N GLU A 20 -1.97 23.79 -14.34
CA GLU A 20 -2.95 24.79 -14.74
C GLU A 20 -3.07 24.78 -16.26
N GLY A 21 -4.21 24.37 -16.75
CA GLY A 21 -4.55 24.56 -18.16
C GLY A 21 -5.50 23.54 -18.75
N THR A 22 -6.73 24.03 -18.98
CA THR A 22 -7.76 23.55 -19.91
C THR A 22 -8.71 22.47 -19.43
N MET A 23 -9.80 22.94 -18.83
CA MET A 23 -11.10 22.24 -18.81
C MET A 23 -11.63 22.10 -20.24
N SER A 24 -11.56 20.92 -20.82
CA SER A 24 -12.36 20.54 -21.97
C SER A 24 -13.43 19.57 -21.48
N MET A 25 -14.69 19.97 -21.63
CA MET A 25 -15.86 19.14 -21.30
C MET A 25 -15.98 17.98 -22.30
N ALA A 26 -15.42 16.84 -21.97
CA ALA A 26 -15.67 15.59 -22.68
C ALA A 26 -16.87 14.88 -22.05
N LYS A 27 -17.92 14.69 -22.84
CA LYS A 27 -19.15 13.95 -22.49
C LYS A 27 -18.80 12.53 -22.01
N LYS A 28 -19.15 12.20 -20.75
CA LYS A 28 -19.01 10.85 -20.18
C LYS A 28 -19.85 9.86 -20.98
N THR A 29 -19.20 9.00 -21.74
CA THR A 29 -19.82 7.81 -22.33
C THR A 29 -20.01 6.74 -21.24
N LYS A 30 -21.18 6.05 -21.27
CA LYS A 30 -21.69 5.09 -20.27
C LYS A 30 -20.95 3.72 -20.24
N ALA A 31 -19.65 3.66 -20.51
CA ALA A 31 -18.94 2.39 -20.69
C ALA A 31 -17.86 2.05 -19.65
N ASP A 32 -17.70 2.83 -18.57
CA ASP A 32 -16.77 2.48 -17.48
C ASP A 32 -17.51 2.14 -16.19
N LYS A 33 -18.23 1.02 -16.19
CA LYS A 33 -18.50 0.29 -14.95
C LYS A 33 -17.18 -0.34 -14.49
N LYS A 34 -16.33 0.49 -13.88
CA LYS A 34 -15.18 0.06 -13.09
C LYS A 34 -15.71 -0.95 -12.07
N THR A 35 -15.42 -2.23 -12.26
CA THR A 35 -15.69 -3.28 -11.29
C THR A 35 -15.00 -2.87 -9.99
N LYS A 36 -15.73 -2.26 -9.09
CA LYS A 36 -15.29 -2.05 -7.70
C LYS A 36 -15.01 -3.44 -7.18
N SER A 37 -13.74 -3.76 -6.92
CA SER A 37 -13.40 -4.93 -6.15
C SER A 37 -14.15 -4.77 -4.82
N THR A 38 -15.19 -5.57 -4.63
CA THR A 38 -15.95 -5.67 -3.40
C THR A 38 -15.01 -6.30 -2.37
N VAL A 39 -14.17 -5.50 -1.75
CA VAL A 39 -13.50 -5.88 -0.52
C VAL A 39 -14.64 -6.07 0.48
N ASN A 40 -14.88 -7.30 0.91
CA ASN A 40 -15.89 -7.62 1.89
C ASN A 40 -15.70 -6.73 3.11
N LYS A 41 -16.56 -5.72 3.24
CA LYS A 41 -16.50 -4.76 4.33
C LYS A 41 -16.97 -5.46 5.59
N VAL A 42 -16.10 -5.54 6.57
CA VAL A 42 -16.39 -6.18 7.86
C VAL A 42 -17.07 -5.16 8.79
N SER A 43 -18.08 -5.60 9.55
CA SER A 43 -18.74 -4.76 10.55
C SER A 43 -17.77 -4.37 11.66
N TYR A 44 -17.86 -3.10 12.15
CA TYR A 44 -17.09 -2.64 13.30
C TYR A 44 -17.70 -3.10 14.65
N HIS A 45 -18.98 -3.45 14.67
CA HIS A 45 -19.73 -3.73 15.90
C HIS A 45 -19.95 -5.22 16.14
N TYR A 46 -20.03 -6.00 15.06
CA TYR A 46 -20.34 -7.42 15.15
C TYR A 46 -19.30 -8.23 14.41
N ARG A 47 -18.73 -9.21 15.10
CA ARG A 47 -17.86 -10.21 14.51
C ARG A 47 -18.73 -11.19 13.71
N PRO A 48 -18.43 -11.47 12.43
CA PRO A 48 -19.07 -12.53 11.67
C PRO A 48 -18.79 -13.90 12.32
N ASP A 49 -19.80 -14.80 12.34
CA ASP A 49 -19.70 -16.12 12.96
C ASP A 49 -18.64 -17.02 12.30
N ASN A 50 -18.38 -16.81 11.00
CA ASN A 50 -17.39 -17.54 10.22
C ASN A 50 -15.95 -17.02 10.38
N MET A 51 -15.70 -16.13 11.32
CA MET A 51 -14.40 -15.45 11.48
C MET A 51 -13.92 -15.53 12.92
N THR A 52 -12.63 -15.84 13.13
CA THR A 52 -12.03 -15.78 14.47
C THR A 52 -11.95 -14.33 14.96
N LEU A 53 -11.83 -14.12 16.27
CA LEU A 53 -11.64 -12.78 16.83
C LEU A 53 -10.39 -12.09 16.27
N GLN A 54 -9.30 -12.85 16.14
CA GLN A 54 -8.04 -12.33 15.59
C GLN A 54 -8.19 -11.92 14.13
N ASP A 55 -8.79 -12.77 13.29
CA ASP A 55 -8.99 -12.46 11.86
C ASP A 55 -9.89 -11.26 11.67
N TRP A 56 -10.94 -11.14 12.49
CA TRP A 56 -11.81 -9.98 12.47
C TRP A 56 -11.07 -8.69 12.83
N GLN A 57 -10.25 -8.70 13.88
CA GLN A 57 -9.45 -7.55 14.28
C GLN A 57 -8.39 -7.17 13.22
N ILE A 58 -7.78 -8.15 12.55
CA ILE A 58 -6.86 -7.92 11.43
C ILE A 58 -7.61 -7.31 10.24
N ALA A 59 -8.80 -7.81 9.94
CA ALA A 59 -9.64 -7.30 8.85
C ALA A 59 -10.07 -5.84 9.09
N LEU A 60 -10.40 -5.48 10.33
CA LEU A 60 -10.71 -4.09 10.71
C LEU A 60 -9.51 -3.15 10.50
N ARG A 61 -8.29 -3.56 10.87
CA ARG A 61 -7.07 -2.79 10.65
C ARG A 61 -6.77 -2.60 9.17
N ARG A 62 -6.97 -3.63 8.37
CA ARG A 62 -6.85 -3.56 6.91
C ARG A 62 -7.89 -2.61 6.30
N GLN A 63 -9.12 -2.65 6.77
CA GLN A 63 -10.19 -1.74 6.34
C GLN A 63 -9.87 -0.28 6.72
N ALA A 64 -9.33 -0.03 7.91
CA ALA A 64 -8.86 1.28 8.33
C ALA A 64 -7.71 1.78 7.45
N ALA A 65 -6.74 0.93 7.13
CA ALA A 65 -5.62 1.27 6.24
C ALA A 65 -6.08 1.69 4.84
N MET A 66 -7.11 1.03 4.29
CA MET A 66 -7.69 1.40 2.99
C MET A 66 -8.39 2.76 3.03
N LYS A 67 -8.98 3.12 4.17
CA LYS A 67 -9.71 4.39 4.35
C LYS A 67 -8.77 5.57 4.54
N GLU A 68 -7.70 5.40 5.32
CA GLU A 68 -6.83 6.51 5.75
C GLU A 68 -5.81 6.97 4.68
N LYS A 69 -5.60 6.22 3.61
CA LYS A 69 -4.72 6.59 2.48
C LYS A 69 -3.35 7.13 2.91
N PHE A 70 -2.60 6.34 3.65
CA PHE A 70 -1.27 6.71 4.14
C PHE A 70 -0.32 7.12 3.02
N VAL A 71 0.53 8.11 3.31
CA VAL A 71 1.71 8.43 2.50
C VAL A 71 2.85 7.52 2.95
N ILE A 72 3.41 6.73 2.04
CA ILE A 72 4.40 5.71 2.37
C ILE A 72 5.66 5.94 1.56
N PHE A 73 6.78 6.08 2.29
CA PHE A 73 8.12 6.19 1.73
C PHE A 73 8.90 4.91 2.04
N GLU A 74 9.49 4.32 1.02
CA GLU A 74 10.43 3.21 1.16
C GLU A 74 11.83 3.80 1.41
N ARG A 75 12.51 3.38 2.50
CA ARG A 75 13.90 3.77 2.76
C ARG A 75 14.83 3.08 1.78
N ASP A 76 16.10 3.51 1.74
CA ASP A 76 17.06 2.90 0.82
C ASP A 76 17.11 1.38 1.00
N LYS A 77 16.82 0.68 -0.11
CA LYS A 77 16.75 -0.79 -0.12
C LYS A 77 18.08 -1.47 0.11
N LYS A 78 19.19 -0.80 -0.24
CA LYS A 78 20.53 -1.36 -0.09
C LYS A 78 20.95 -1.39 1.38
N GLU A 79 20.66 -0.30 2.09
CA GLU A 79 21.08 -0.14 3.48
C GLU A 79 20.01 -0.66 4.46
N TYR A 80 18.74 -0.37 4.17
CA TYR A 80 17.60 -0.71 5.05
C TYR A 80 16.49 -1.48 4.31
N PRO A 81 16.72 -2.73 3.89
CA PRO A 81 15.72 -3.50 3.17
C PRO A 81 14.47 -3.74 4.02
N GLY A 82 13.30 -3.37 3.48
CA GLY A 82 12.02 -3.57 4.14
C GLY A 82 11.67 -2.54 5.22
N TYR A 83 12.37 -1.40 5.28
CA TYR A 83 12.04 -0.28 6.14
C TYR A 83 11.21 0.76 5.39
N TYR A 84 10.14 1.21 6.04
CA TYR A 84 9.20 2.18 5.50
C TYR A 84 8.89 3.26 6.52
N THR A 85 8.73 4.48 6.04
CA THR A 85 8.17 5.60 6.80
C THR A 85 6.73 5.78 6.36
N VAL A 86 5.79 5.75 7.29
CA VAL A 86 4.36 5.89 7.05
C VAL A 86 3.86 7.16 7.71
N ILE A 87 3.32 8.09 6.92
CA ILE A 87 2.75 9.34 7.42
C ILE A 87 1.24 9.28 7.32
N ASN A 88 0.56 9.60 8.41
CA ASN A 88 -0.89 9.78 8.40
C ASN A 88 -1.21 11.21 7.94
N PRO A 89 -1.85 11.41 6.78
CA PRO A 89 -2.10 12.74 6.24
C PRO A 89 -3.07 13.57 7.10
N THR A 90 -3.92 12.91 7.89
CA THR A 90 -4.90 13.61 8.74
C THR A 90 -4.28 14.15 10.02
N SER A 91 -3.39 13.39 10.66
CA SER A 91 -2.78 13.79 11.95
C SER A 91 -1.37 14.33 11.81
N GLY A 92 -0.73 14.18 10.64
CA GLY A 92 0.67 14.52 10.41
C GLY A 92 1.67 13.61 11.12
N ASN A 93 1.20 12.60 11.85
CA ASN A 93 2.08 11.71 12.61
C ASN A 93 2.85 10.76 11.67
N GLU A 94 4.11 10.55 12.00
CA GLU A 94 5.03 9.67 11.30
C GLU A 94 5.26 8.39 12.10
N TYR A 95 5.30 7.25 11.39
CA TYR A 95 5.52 5.92 11.97
C TYR A 95 6.59 5.17 11.20
N ASN A 96 7.51 4.55 11.93
CA ASN A 96 8.51 3.66 11.37
C ASN A 96 7.95 2.24 11.30
N VAL A 97 7.96 1.66 10.09
CA VAL A 97 7.44 0.32 9.83
C VAL A 97 8.53 -0.55 9.22
N VAL A 98 8.70 -1.76 9.76
CA VAL A 98 9.55 -2.79 9.19
C VAL A 98 8.67 -3.92 8.67
N TYR A 99 8.78 -4.23 7.39
CA TYR A 99 8.02 -5.32 6.76
C TYR A 99 8.97 -6.33 6.11
N ARG A 100 9.01 -7.52 6.67
CA ARG A 100 9.88 -8.65 6.25
C ARG A 100 9.12 -9.75 5.51
N GLY A 101 7.81 -9.58 5.29
CA GLY A 101 6.95 -10.56 4.63
C GLY A 101 5.63 -10.77 5.35
N HIS A 102 4.69 -11.49 4.69
CA HIS A 102 3.31 -11.58 5.18
C HIS A 102 3.20 -12.31 6.54
N GLN A 103 3.98 -13.34 6.75
CA GLN A 103 3.94 -14.17 7.97
C GLN A 103 5.23 -14.05 8.80
N SER A 104 6.07 -13.04 8.52
CA SER A 104 7.31 -12.86 9.25
C SER A 104 7.04 -12.38 10.69
N PRO A 105 7.61 -13.05 11.70
CA PRO A 105 7.54 -12.60 13.09
C PRO A 105 8.34 -11.31 13.34
N TRP A 106 9.20 -10.93 12.40
CA TRP A 106 10.07 -9.75 12.47
C TRP A 106 9.43 -8.48 11.89
N ASN A 107 8.13 -8.50 11.64
CA ASN A 107 7.40 -7.31 11.29
C ASN A 107 7.27 -6.39 12.50
N TYR A 108 7.43 -5.08 12.30
CA TYR A 108 7.40 -4.10 13.38
C TYR A 108 6.73 -2.79 12.94
N CYS A 109 6.09 -2.13 13.90
CA CYS A 109 5.61 -0.75 13.75
C CYS A 109 5.79 0.01 15.06
N SER A 110 6.22 1.27 14.97
CA SER A 110 6.41 2.13 16.16
C SER A 110 5.12 2.57 16.85
N CYS A 111 3.94 2.32 16.26
CA CYS A 111 2.65 2.76 16.81
C CYS A 111 2.22 1.95 18.05
N MET A 112 1.40 2.58 18.90
CA MET A 112 0.88 1.97 20.12
C MET A 112 0.00 0.74 19.86
N ASP A 113 -0.83 0.76 18.78
CA ASP A 113 -1.68 -0.37 18.42
C ASP A 113 -0.87 -1.64 18.13
N PHE A 114 0.28 -1.52 17.46
CA PHE A 114 1.16 -2.65 17.23
C PHE A 114 1.76 -3.20 18.52
N LYS A 115 2.21 -2.31 19.41
CA LYS A 115 2.85 -2.70 20.68
C LYS A 115 1.89 -3.34 21.66
N ALA A 116 0.65 -2.86 21.70
CA ALA A 116 -0.36 -3.30 22.68
C ALA A 116 -1.17 -4.52 22.24
N SER A 117 -1.38 -4.73 20.93
CA SER A 117 -2.39 -5.68 20.45
C SER A 117 -1.94 -7.14 20.34
N GLN A 118 -0.67 -7.44 20.44
CA GLN A 118 -0.10 -8.80 20.26
C GLN A 118 -0.52 -9.53 18.96
N LEU A 119 -1.18 -8.83 18.03
CA LEU A 119 -1.68 -9.39 16.77
C LEU A 119 -0.61 -9.47 15.66
N GLY A 120 0.60 -8.97 15.92
CA GLY A 120 1.66 -8.89 14.92
C GLY A 120 1.34 -7.99 13.72
N THR A 121 0.26 -7.19 13.80
CA THR A 121 -0.13 -6.26 12.74
C THR A 121 -0.89 -5.04 13.29
N CYS A 122 -0.88 -3.96 12.52
CA CYS A 122 -1.61 -2.72 12.79
C CYS A 122 -2.06 -2.08 11.48
N LYS A 123 -2.85 -1.01 11.53
CA LYS A 123 -3.31 -0.31 10.32
C LYS A 123 -2.17 0.21 9.44
N HIS A 124 -1.04 0.66 10.01
CA HIS A 124 0.11 1.15 9.26
C HIS A 124 0.83 0.02 8.53
N LEU A 125 1.04 -1.11 9.18
CA LEU A 125 1.63 -2.30 8.56
C LEU A 125 0.73 -2.87 7.46
N GLU A 126 -0.59 -2.91 7.67
CA GLU A 126 -1.55 -3.29 6.63
C GLU A 126 -1.52 -2.29 5.45
N GLY A 127 -1.33 -1.00 5.72
CA GLY A 127 -1.13 0.03 4.69
C GLY A 127 0.10 -0.25 3.82
N VAL A 128 1.25 -0.59 4.43
CA VAL A 128 2.47 -0.97 3.69
C VAL A 128 2.24 -2.23 2.84
N LYS A 129 1.55 -3.24 3.36
CA LYS A 129 1.19 -4.45 2.58
C LYS A 129 0.35 -4.11 1.35
N LEU A 130 -0.63 -3.23 1.49
CA LEU A 130 -1.48 -2.75 0.38
C LEU A 130 -0.65 -1.99 -0.65
N TRP A 131 0.21 -1.07 -0.22
CA TRP A 131 1.06 -0.26 -1.07
C TRP A 131 2.04 -1.13 -1.90
N ILE A 132 2.70 -2.12 -1.28
CA ILE A 132 3.59 -3.07 -1.97
C ILE A 132 2.81 -3.85 -3.03
N ARG A 133 1.60 -4.32 -2.70
CA ARG A 133 0.74 -5.04 -3.63
C ARG A 133 0.35 -4.19 -4.84
N GLU A 134 0.02 -2.93 -4.63
CA GLU A 134 -0.29 -2.01 -5.71
C GLU A 134 0.92 -1.69 -6.59
N LYS A 135 2.09 -1.47 -5.97
CA LYS A 135 3.34 -1.24 -6.68
C LYS A 135 3.68 -2.42 -7.60
N ARG A 136 3.57 -3.66 -7.12
CA ARG A 136 3.77 -4.88 -7.92
C ARG A 136 2.79 -4.97 -9.09
N ARG A 137 1.51 -4.67 -8.88
CA ARG A 137 0.48 -4.68 -9.94
C ARG A 137 0.77 -3.65 -11.04
N LYS A 138 1.29 -2.48 -10.69
CA LYS A 138 1.67 -1.45 -11.68
C LYS A 138 2.83 -1.94 -12.54
N VAL A 139 3.86 -2.55 -11.95
CA VAL A 139 5.01 -3.11 -12.66
C VAL A 139 4.56 -4.20 -13.64
N CYS A 140 3.72 -5.15 -13.23
CA CYS A 140 3.24 -6.23 -14.09
C CYS A 140 2.36 -5.75 -15.27
N ARG A 141 1.76 -4.56 -15.19
CA ARG A 141 0.98 -4.00 -16.31
C ARG A 141 1.84 -3.29 -17.36
N VAL A 142 3.03 -2.86 -17.00
CA VAL A 142 3.96 -2.13 -17.87
C VAL A 142 4.87 -3.08 -18.65
N THR A 143 5.12 -4.28 -18.16
CA THR A 143 5.84 -5.31 -18.90
C THR A 143 4.86 -6.04 -19.83
N PRO A 144 4.95 -5.85 -21.18
CA PRO A 144 4.13 -6.63 -22.11
C PRO A 144 4.43 -8.12 -21.94
N PRO A 145 3.45 -9.01 -22.17
CA PRO A 145 3.72 -10.43 -22.19
C PRO A 145 4.80 -10.69 -23.23
N TYR A 146 5.81 -11.44 -22.83
CA TYR A 146 6.95 -11.85 -23.64
C TYR A 146 6.46 -12.30 -25.03
N SER A 147 6.70 -11.47 -26.05
CA SER A 147 6.51 -11.89 -27.43
C SER A 147 7.64 -12.86 -27.74
N SER A 148 7.36 -14.15 -27.72
CA SER A 148 8.26 -15.17 -28.25
C SER A 148 8.48 -14.87 -29.73
N VAL A 149 9.63 -14.34 -30.04
CA VAL A 149 10.11 -14.21 -31.40
C VAL A 149 10.65 -15.62 -31.76
N TYR A 150 9.92 -16.31 -32.63
CA TYR A 150 10.43 -17.45 -33.37
C TYR A 150 11.21 -16.95 -34.59
#